data_b48d29303ee940583981041b953423f3
#
_entry.id   b48d29303ee940583981041b953423f3
#
_cell.length_a   1.000
_cell.length_b   1.000
_cell.length_c   1.000
_cell.angle_alpha   90.00
_cell.angle_beta   90.00
_cell.angle_gamma   90.00
#
_symmetry.space_group_name_H-M   'P 1'
#
loop_
_entity.id
_entity.type
_entity.pdbx_description
1 polymer ?
#
loop_
_entity_poly.entity_id
_entity_poly.type
_entity_poly.pdbx_seq_one_letter_code
_entity_poly.pdbx_strand_id
1 'polypeptide(L)'
;MQRWLSVLVVLVSLCFGWSAPPPQQQAHVFDATVPHRRVHLSYLLFVPASYATTPETRWPLILYLHGGSRRGDDIERVRTLGLPHKLESEPDFPFIVVSPQCPAGEIWTDVEAIDTLLERVMRDYRIDAQRIYITGHSMGGRGALYFAYRLPLRFAAVLVLGTYSPVPAWGGKLAQIPLWLFHGTADAQAPIAEMKELVQAIEAAGGHPRFNILEGRDHFILDVYDQPDIYKWLLEQKRGAAVTDKPPNT
;
A
#
# COMPACT_ATOMS: atom_id res chain seq x y z
N MET A 1 46.94 -14.45 66.24
CA MET A 1 45.63 -13.82 66.03
C MET A 1 45.54 -13.39 64.57
N GLN A 2 44.94 -14.20 63.72
CA GLN A 2 44.89 -14.00 62.28
C GLN A 2 43.44 -13.57 61.93
N ARG A 3 43.26 -12.31 61.46
CA ARG A 3 41.97 -11.73 61.08
C ARG A 3 41.73 -12.07 59.59
N TRP A 4 40.71 -12.85 59.32
CA TRP A 4 40.21 -13.13 57.96
C TRP A 4 39.29 -11.95 57.55
N LEU A 5 39.65 -11.23 56.48
CA LEU A 5 38.78 -10.27 55.82
C LEU A 5 37.94 -11.03 54.78
N SER A 6 36.65 -11.11 55.04
CA SER A 6 35.69 -11.61 54.03
C SER A 6 35.36 -10.52 53.04
N VAL A 7 35.75 -10.71 51.80
CA VAL A 7 35.35 -9.82 50.69
C VAL A 7 33.99 -10.26 50.21
N LEU A 8 32.97 -9.39 50.39
CA LEU A 8 31.63 -9.58 49.89
C LEU A 8 31.62 -9.14 48.44
N VAL A 9 31.56 -10.07 47.47
CA VAL A 9 31.35 -9.76 46.04
C VAL A 9 29.87 -9.60 45.82
N VAL A 10 29.41 -8.35 45.63
CA VAL A 10 28.03 -8.04 45.21
C VAL A 10 27.96 -8.18 43.68
N LEU A 11 27.39 -9.28 43.22
CA LEU A 11 27.02 -9.46 41.82
C LEU A 11 25.79 -8.59 41.51
N VAL A 12 26.00 -7.42 40.87
CA VAL A 12 24.92 -6.64 40.31
C VAL A 12 24.51 -7.31 38.97
N SER A 13 23.41 -8.08 38.98
CA SER A 13 22.77 -8.57 37.77
C SER A 13 22.12 -7.39 37.04
N LEU A 14 22.78 -6.89 36.00
CA LEU A 14 22.17 -6.00 35.03
C LEU A 14 21.15 -6.79 34.22
N CYS A 15 19.90 -6.74 34.63
CA CYS A 15 18.77 -7.16 33.78
C CYS A 15 18.69 -6.18 32.61
N PHE A 16 19.32 -6.50 31.49
CA PHE A 16 18.98 -5.87 30.23
C PHE A 16 17.54 -6.29 29.91
N GLY A 17 16.62 -5.40 30.22
CA GLY A 17 15.25 -5.53 29.77
C GLY A 17 15.24 -5.52 28.24
N TRP A 18 14.98 -6.67 27.64
CA TRP A 18 14.74 -6.77 26.21
C TRP A 18 13.38 -6.11 25.94
N SER A 19 13.39 -4.81 25.67
CA SER A 19 12.22 -4.16 25.11
C SER A 19 12.05 -4.70 23.69
N ALA A 20 10.85 -5.22 23.39
CA ALA A 20 10.51 -5.59 22.03
C ALA A 20 10.82 -4.38 21.11
N PRO A 21 11.38 -4.61 19.91
CA PRO A 21 11.58 -3.52 18.96
C PRO A 21 10.24 -2.81 18.72
N PRO A 22 10.24 -1.48 18.54
CA PRO A 22 9.01 -0.76 18.28
C PRO A 22 8.32 -1.34 17.04
N PRO A 23 6.98 -1.38 17.03
CA PRO A 23 6.24 -1.89 15.89
C PRO A 23 6.66 -1.12 14.63
N GLN A 24 7.00 -1.83 13.56
CA GLN A 24 7.44 -1.23 12.29
C GLN A 24 6.31 -0.44 11.62
N GLN A 25 5.06 -0.76 11.94
CA GLN A 25 3.88 -0.07 11.48
C GLN A 25 3.26 0.74 12.61
N GLN A 26 3.24 2.07 12.48
CA GLN A 26 2.78 2.99 13.51
C GLN A 26 1.51 3.74 13.06
N ALA A 27 0.61 4.00 14.02
CA ALA A 27 -0.56 4.84 13.79
C ALA A 27 -0.17 6.33 13.88
N HIS A 28 -0.64 7.11 12.92
CA HIS A 28 -0.42 8.54 12.82
C HIS A 28 -1.74 9.27 12.56
N VAL A 29 -1.76 10.55 12.90
CA VAL A 29 -2.81 11.49 12.52
C VAL A 29 -2.24 12.53 11.57
N PHE A 30 -2.95 12.80 10.52
CA PHE A 30 -2.64 13.80 9.53
C PHE A 30 -3.68 14.91 9.58
N ASP A 31 -3.25 16.10 10.00
CA ASP A 31 -4.04 17.33 9.97
C ASP A 31 -3.45 18.25 8.93
N ALA A 32 -4.27 18.71 8.00
CA ALA A 32 -3.87 19.63 6.95
C ALA A 32 -5.03 20.58 6.56
N THR A 33 -4.67 21.68 5.94
CA THR A 33 -5.62 22.52 5.21
C THR A 33 -5.41 22.29 3.73
N VAL A 34 -6.41 21.74 3.05
CA VAL A 34 -6.48 21.68 1.60
C VAL A 34 -7.32 22.88 1.11
N PRO A 35 -7.35 23.21 -0.19
CA PRO A 35 -8.16 24.31 -0.65
C PRO A 35 -9.60 24.22 -0.10
N HIS A 36 -10.02 25.24 0.62
CA HIS A 36 -11.37 25.46 1.15
C HIS A 36 -11.83 24.56 2.33
N ARG A 37 -11.00 23.66 2.88
CA ARG A 37 -11.37 22.82 4.05
C ARG A 37 -10.18 22.28 4.84
N ARG A 38 -10.45 21.89 6.09
CA ARG A 38 -9.52 21.10 6.89
C ARG A 38 -9.72 19.61 6.60
N VAL A 39 -8.61 18.88 6.62
CA VAL A 39 -8.56 17.42 6.50
C VAL A 39 -8.00 16.86 7.78
N HIS A 40 -8.67 15.84 8.29
CA HIS A 40 -8.22 15.02 9.40
C HIS A 40 -8.28 13.55 8.95
N LEU A 41 -7.12 12.88 8.91
CA LEU A 41 -7.01 11.49 8.50
C LEU A 41 -6.14 10.72 9.48
N SER A 42 -6.61 9.58 9.94
CA SER A 42 -5.75 8.57 10.58
C SER A 42 -5.12 7.67 9.51
N TYR A 43 -3.86 7.30 9.69
CA TYR A 43 -3.18 6.37 8.79
C TYR A 43 -2.15 5.52 9.53
N LEU A 44 -1.88 4.33 9.00
CA LEU A 44 -0.74 3.53 9.40
C LEU A 44 0.44 3.88 8.49
N LEU A 45 1.61 4.02 9.08
CA LEU A 45 2.87 4.18 8.36
C LEU A 45 3.81 3.03 8.73
N PHE A 46 4.15 2.24 7.74
CA PHE A 46 5.19 1.23 7.87
C PHE A 46 6.51 1.77 7.31
N VAL A 47 7.56 1.63 8.10
CA VAL A 47 8.94 1.96 7.71
C VAL A 47 9.81 0.72 7.92
N PRO A 48 10.55 0.25 6.90
CA PRO A 48 11.39 -0.94 7.03
C PRO A 48 12.41 -0.84 8.18
N ALA A 49 12.70 -1.94 8.86
CA ALA A 49 13.67 -1.96 9.97
C ALA A 49 15.06 -1.47 9.52
N SER A 50 15.45 -1.80 8.29
CA SER A 50 16.72 -1.37 7.69
C SER A 50 16.76 0.11 7.28
N TYR A 51 15.65 0.86 7.36
CA TYR A 51 15.61 2.28 6.98
C TYR A 51 16.64 3.13 7.72
N ALA A 52 16.80 2.93 9.03
CA ALA A 52 17.74 3.70 9.83
C ALA A 52 19.21 3.40 9.51
N THR A 53 19.50 2.17 9.09
CA THR A 53 20.86 1.68 8.80
C THR A 53 21.29 1.93 7.35
N THR A 54 20.39 2.44 6.50
CA THR A 54 20.64 2.72 5.07
C THR A 54 20.37 4.20 4.73
N PRO A 55 21.15 5.17 5.28
CA PRO A 55 20.85 6.61 5.19
C PRO A 55 20.83 7.14 3.74
N GLU A 56 21.59 6.53 2.83
CA GLU A 56 21.67 6.95 1.42
C GLU A 56 20.55 6.34 0.55
N THR A 57 19.80 5.35 1.08
CA THR A 57 18.75 4.69 0.30
C THR A 57 17.50 5.54 0.22
N ARG A 58 17.00 5.77 -1.00
CA ARG A 58 15.65 6.25 -1.25
C ARG A 58 14.72 5.08 -1.47
N TRP A 59 13.64 5.05 -0.71
CA TRP A 59 12.73 3.91 -0.62
C TRP A 59 11.53 4.04 -1.55
N PRO A 60 11.10 2.98 -2.22
CA PRO A 60 9.83 2.95 -2.92
C PRO A 60 8.68 3.07 -1.90
N LEU A 61 7.56 3.68 -2.33
CA LEU A 61 6.39 3.89 -1.50
C LEU A 61 5.17 3.19 -2.09
N ILE A 62 4.40 2.49 -1.25
CA ILE A 62 3.07 1.99 -1.59
C ILE A 62 2.01 2.78 -0.80
N LEU A 63 1.04 3.36 -1.51
CA LEU A 63 -0.22 3.80 -0.94
C LEU A 63 -1.20 2.62 -1.00
N TYR A 64 -1.62 2.13 0.18
CA TYR A 64 -2.58 1.06 0.31
C TYR A 64 -3.97 1.61 0.69
N LEU A 65 -4.99 1.26 -0.09
CA LEU A 65 -6.38 1.64 0.15
C LEU A 65 -7.21 0.41 0.54
N HIS A 66 -7.74 0.42 1.75
CA HIS A 66 -8.54 -0.69 2.28
C HIS A 66 -9.94 -0.78 1.64
N GLY A 67 -10.55 -1.95 1.75
CA GLY A 67 -11.95 -2.19 1.35
C GLY A 67 -12.97 -1.58 2.30
N GLY A 68 -14.24 -1.57 1.92
CA GLY A 68 -15.32 -0.89 2.63
C GLY A 68 -15.51 -1.31 4.09
N SER A 69 -15.16 -2.54 4.46
CA SER A 69 -15.31 -3.07 5.83
C SER A 69 -14.37 -2.43 6.87
N ARG A 70 -13.35 -1.68 6.44
CA ARG A 70 -12.36 -1.03 7.34
C ARG A 70 -12.56 0.48 7.48
N ARG A 71 -13.64 1.02 6.92
CA ARG A 71 -14.05 2.43 7.14
C ARG A 71 -14.30 2.70 8.61
N GLY A 72 -14.09 3.94 9.02
CA GLY A 72 -14.36 4.39 10.39
C GLY A 72 -13.32 5.38 10.90
N ASP A 73 -13.17 5.38 12.22
CA ASP A 73 -12.29 6.24 13.02
C ASP A 73 -11.33 5.45 13.94
N ASP A 74 -11.32 4.13 13.81
CA ASP A 74 -10.41 3.23 14.51
C ASP A 74 -9.38 2.68 13.51
N ILE A 75 -8.20 3.29 13.49
CA ILE A 75 -7.12 2.96 12.55
C ILE A 75 -6.61 1.52 12.72
N GLU A 76 -6.72 0.95 13.92
CA GLU A 76 -6.28 -0.42 14.16
C GLU A 76 -7.07 -1.45 13.35
N ARG A 77 -8.28 -1.14 12.92
CA ARG A 77 -9.05 -1.98 12.01
C ARG A 77 -8.36 -2.15 10.64
N VAL A 78 -7.62 -1.14 10.19
CA VAL A 78 -6.87 -1.22 8.92
C VAL A 78 -5.73 -2.22 9.02
N ARG A 79 -5.08 -2.33 10.19
CA ARG A 79 -3.98 -3.26 10.47
C ARG A 79 -4.38 -4.74 10.32
N THR A 80 -5.65 -5.05 10.49
CA THR A 80 -6.11 -6.44 10.62
C THR A 80 -6.31 -7.17 9.29
N LEU A 81 -6.08 -6.54 8.12
CA LEU A 81 -6.41 -7.16 6.84
C LEU A 81 -5.54 -6.64 5.69
N GLY A 82 -5.31 -7.51 4.69
CA GLY A 82 -4.57 -7.18 3.47
C GLY A 82 -3.10 -6.84 3.70
N LEU A 83 -2.56 -5.89 2.94
CA LEU A 83 -1.14 -5.54 3.05
C LEU A 83 -0.72 -5.08 4.46
N PRO A 84 -1.47 -4.22 5.19
CA PRO A 84 -1.11 -3.87 6.56
C PRO A 84 -0.98 -5.05 7.50
N HIS A 85 -1.84 -6.07 7.38
CA HIS A 85 -1.74 -7.29 8.18
C HIS A 85 -0.46 -8.08 7.88
N LYS A 86 -0.11 -8.22 6.60
CA LYS A 86 1.14 -8.87 6.19
C LYS A 86 2.37 -8.19 6.80
N LEU A 87 2.39 -6.88 6.87
CA LEU A 87 3.53 -6.10 7.37
C LEU A 87 3.83 -6.33 8.86
N GLU A 88 2.91 -6.88 9.64
CA GLU A 88 3.15 -7.23 11.05
C GLU A 88 4.20 -8.36 11.21
N SER A 89 4.39 -9.18 10.18
CA SER A 89 5.37 -10.28 10.15
C SER A 89 6.57 -10.05 9.22
N GLU A 90 6.64 -8.89 8.56
CA GLU A 90 7.64 -8.58 7.52
C GLU A 90 8.43 -7.30 7.84
N PRO A 91 9.27 -7.29 8.89
CA PRO A 91 9.91 -6.07 9.38
C PRO A 91 10.83 -5.38 8.36
N ASP A 92 11.38 -6.12 7.39
CA ASP A 92 12.25 -5.60 6.32
C ASP A 92 11.57 -5.61 4.95
N PHE A 93 10.23 -5.49 4.93
CA PHE A 93 9.50 -5.33 3.67
C PHE A 93 10.06 -4.14 2.86
N PRO A 94 10.38 -4.31 1.56
CA PRO A 94 11.25 -3.38 0.83
C PRO A 94 10.56 -2.09 0.35
N PHE A 95 9.51 -1.65 1.05
CA PHE A 95 8.76 -0.43 0.74
C PHE A 95 8.41 0.32 2.02
N ILE A 96 8.31 1.64 1.96
CA ILE A 96 7.51 2.40 2.90
C ILE A 96 6.05 2.25 2.49
N VAL A 97 5.14 1.99 3.46
CA VAL A 97 3.72 1.80 3.16
C VAL A 97 2.87 2.78 3.95
N VAL A 98 2.01 3.50 3.25
CA VAL A 98 1.04 4.44 3.82
C VAL A 98 -0.35 3.85 3.63
N SER A 99 -1.07 3.63 4.73
CA SER A 99 -2.39 3.01 4.74
C SER A 99 -3.38 3.91 5.49
N PRO A 100 -3.97 4.92 4.82
CA PRO A 100 -4.96 5.79 5.45
C PRO A 100 -6.26 5.04 5.73
N GLN A 101 -7.06 5.56 6.67
CA GLN A 101 -8.41 5.09 6.93
C GLN A 101 -9.44 6.02 6.27
N CYS A 102 -10.30 5.42 5.45
CA CYS A 102 -11.47 6.12 4.89
C CYS A 102 -12.52 6.30 5.99
N PRO A 103 -13.06 7.50 6.18
CA PRO A 103 -14.10 7.74 7.18
C PRO A 103 -15.35 6.88 6.98
N ALA A 104 -16.14 6.72 8.04
CA ALA A 104 -17.43 6.04 7.98
C ALA A 104 -18.36 6.76 6.98
N GLY A 105 -19.06 5.98 6.15
CA GLY A 105 -19.98 6.52 5.13
C GLY A 105 -19.32 7.03 3.85
N GLU A 106 -18.00 7.25 3.86
CA GLU A 106 -17.25 7.77 2.72
C GLU A 106 -16.69 6.65 1.81
N ILE A 107 -16.21 7.06 0.65
CA ILE A 107 -15.45 6.23 -0.29
C ILE A 107 -14.17 6.95 -0.70
N TRP A 108 -13.23 6.24 -1.34
CA TRP A 108 -11.96 6.80 -1.79
C TRP A 108 -12.12 7.76 -2.97
N THR A 109 -12.48 9.01 -2.69
CA THR A 109 -12.64 10.09 -3.70
C THR A 109 -11.92 11.38 -3.34
N ASP A 110 -11.42 11.50 -2.12
CA ASP A 110 -10.72 12.68 -1.64
C ASP A 110 -9.26 12.73 -2.13
N VAL A 111 -9.11 13.12 -3.40
CA VAL A 111 -7.80 13.19 -4.07
C VAL A 111 -6.88 14.20 -3.39
N GLU A 112 -7.40 15.36 -2.99
CA GLU A 112 -6.60 16.44 -2.38
C GLU A 112 -6.03 16.03 -1.02
N ALA A 113 -6.84 15.39 -0.18
CA ALA A 113 -6.39 14.92 1.12
C ALA A 113 -5.29 13.86 0.98
N ILE A 114 -5.48 12.88 0.12
CA ILE A 114 -4.52 11.79 -0.09
C ILE A 114 -3.25 12.30 -0.77
N ASP A 115 -3.35 13.19 -1.76
CA ASP A 115 -2.16 13.75 -2.40
C ASP A 115 -1.34 14.60 -1.42
N THR A 116 -2.01 15.41 -0.58
CA THR A 116 -1.34 16.19 0.47
C THR A 116 -0.68 15.30 1.54
N LEU A 117 -1.32 14.17 1.91
CA LEU A 117 -0.71 13.18 2.80
C LEU A 117 0.54 12.58 2.17
N LEU A 118 0.50 12.19 0.90
CA LEU A 118 1.67 11.67 0.18
C LEU A 118 2.80 12.70 0.12
N GLU A 119 2.51 13.97 -0.18
CA GLU A 119 3.51 15.05 -0.18
C GLU A 119 4.14 15.22 1.22
N ARG A 120 3.35 15.09 2.29
CA ARG A 120 3.87 15.13 3.66
C ARG A 120 4.84 13.98 3.93
N VAL A 121 4.47 12.75 3.57
CA VAL A 121 5.33 11.57 3.75
C VAL A 121 6.59 11.67 2.89
N MET A 122 6.48 12.13 1.64
CA MET A 122 7.63 12.32 0.74
C MET A 122 8.62 13.37 1.25
N ARG A 123 8.15 14.39 1.97
CA ARG A 123 9.00 15.40 2.60
C ARG A 123 9.70 14.88 3.84
N ASP A 124 9.00 14.08 4.64
CA ASP A 124 9.46 13.66 5.96
C ASP A 124 10.31 12.37 5.91
N TYR A 125 10.22 11.59 4.80
CA TYR A 125 10.94 10.33 4.60
C TYR A 125 11.72 10.32 3.29
N ARG A 126 12.78 9.48 3.23
CA ARG A 126 13.61 9.30 2.02
C ARG A 126 12.89 8.46 0.97
N ILE A 127 11.91 9.03 0.29
CA ILE A 127 11.14 8.37 -0.76
C ILE A 127 11.82 8.55 -2.12
N ASP A 128 11.82 7.47 -2.93
CA ASP A 128 12.10 7.55 -4.36
C ASP A 128 10.84 8.02 -5.10
N ALA A 129 10.85 9.29 -5.51
CA ALA A 129 9.72 9.91 -6.19
C ALA A 129 9.34 9.27 -7.53
N GLN A 130 10.23 8.44 -8.11
CA GLN A 130 9.94 7.69 -9.33
C GLN A 130 9.29 6.33 -9.04
N ARG A 131 9.25 5.87 -7.79
CA ARG A 131 8.73 4.57 -7.38
C ARG A 131 7.63 4.71 -6.32
N ILE A 132 6.57 5.39 -6.70
CA ILE A 132 5.36 5.53 -5.88
C ILE A 132 4.27 4.68 -6.52
N TYR A 133 3.71 3.77 -5.77
CA TYR A 133 2.71 2.80 -6.23
C TYR A 133 1.42 2.97 -5.45
N ILE A 134 0.31 2.52 -6.04
CA ILE A 134 -0.98 2.48 -5.36
C ILE A 134 -1.59 1.11 -5.51
N THR A 135 -2.19 0.62 -4.44
CA THR A 135 -2.90 -0.66 -4.42
C THR A 135 -4.14 -0.61 -3.55
N GLY A 136 -5.07 -1.50 -3.81
CA GLY A 136 -6.26 -1.66 -2.97
C GLY A 136 -7.13 -2.82 -3.38
N HIS A 137 -8.01 -3.21 -2.46
CA HIS A 137 -8.99 -4.27 -2.64
C HIS A 137 -10.40 -3.70 -2.57
N SER A 138 -11.33 -4.20 -3.42
CA SER A 138 -12.74 -3.81 -3.37
C SER A 138 -12.92 -2.29 -3.53
N MET A 139 -13.52 -1.61 -2.56
CA MET A 139 -13.62 -0.14 -2.51
C MET A 139 -12.25 0.53 -2.66
N GLY A 140 -11.20 -0.05 -2.06
CA GLY A 140 -9.82 0.44 -2.19
C GLY A 140 -9.26 0.27 -3.60
N GLY A 141 -9.62 -0.83 -4.27
CA GLY A 141 -9.25 -1.06 -5.67
C GLY A 141 -9.87 -0.01 -6.61
N ARG A 142 -11.17 0.29 -6.40
CA ARG A 142 -11.83 1.38 -7.12
C ARG A 142 -11.17 2.74 -6.84
N GLY A 143 -10.82 2.98 -5.59
CA GLY A 143 -10.08 4.20 -5.20
C GLY A 143 -8.71 4.28 -5.87
N ALA A 144 -7.97 3.17 -5.94
CA ALA A 144 -6.67 3.12 -6.60
C ALA A 144 -6.77 3.47 -8.10
N LEU A 145 -7.75 2.91 -8.80
CA LEU A 145 -8.01 3.27 -10.20
C LEU A 145 -8.45 4.74 -10.34
N TYR A 146 -9.30 5.23 -9.44
CA TYR A 146 -9.75 6.62 -9.45
C TYR A 146 -8.60 7.60 -9.22
N PHE A 147 -7.74 7.35 -8.24
CA PHE A 147 -6.59 8.23 -7.98
C PHE A 147 -5.58 8.19 -9.11
N ALA A 148 -5.33 7.02 -9.71
CA ALA A 148 -4.49 6.91 -10.89
C ALA A 148 -5.07 7.68 -12.10
N TYR A 149 -6.38 7.63 -12.30
CA TYR A 149 -7.07 8.43 -13.31
C TYR A 149 -6.97 9.95 -13.05
N ARG A 150 -7.08 10.38 -11.78
CA ARG A 150 -7.04 11.80 -11.39
C ARG A 150 -5.62 12.36 -11.34
N LEU A 151 -4.64 11.53 -11.01
CA LEU A 151 -3.22 11.87 -10.82
C LEU A 151 -2.33 10.98 -11.70
N PRO A 152 -2.45 11.04 -13.04
CA PRO A 152 -1.81 10.05 -13.93
C PRO A 152 -0.28 10.09 -13.90
N LEU A 153 0.31 11.18 -13.40
CA LEU A 153 1.76 11.33 -13.26
C LEU A 153 2.26 11.08 -11.83
N ARG A 154 1.40 10.64 -10.92
CA ARG A 154 1.79 10.39 -9.51
C ARG A 154 2.35 8.99 -9.31
N PHE A 155 1.75 7.99 -9.91
CA PHE A 155 2.04 6.58 -9.65
C PHE A 155 2.85 5.94 -10.77
N ALA A 156 3.86 5.15 -10.40
CA ALA A 156 4.65 4.35 -11.33
C ALA A 156 3.93 3.07 -11.75
N ALA A 157 3.05 2.53 -10.92
CA ALA A 157 2.20 1.39 -11.22
C ALA A 157 0.99 1.33 -10.27
N VAL A 158 -0.03 0.57 -10.69
CA VAL A 158 -1.27 0.32 -9.95
C VAL A 158 -1.50 -1.18 -9.83
N LEU A 159 -1.75 -1.67 -8.62
CA LEU A 159 -2.13 -3.06 -8.33
C LEU A 159 -3.54 -3.09 -7.75
N VAL A 160 -4.48 -3.82 -8.36
CA VAL A 160 -5.89 -3.81 -7.96
C VAL A 160 -6.42 -5.22 -7.76
N LEU A 161 -7.12 -5.43 -6.66
CA LEU A 161 -7.72 -6.70 -6.28
C LEU A 161 -9.24 -6.58 -6.13
N GLY A 162 -10.01 -7.41 -6.84
CA GLY A 162 -11.45 -7.61 -6.64
C GLY A 162 -12.26 -6.32 -6.56
N THR A 163 -12.05 -5.39 -7.48
CA THR A 163 -12.68 -4.06 -7.42
C THR A 163 -14.09 -4.09 -7.96
N TYR A 164 -14.99 -3.33 -7.32
CA TYR A 164 -16.36 -3.13 -7.80
C TYR A 164 -16.49 -1.83 -8.60
N SER A 165 -17.47 -1.79 -9.49
CA SER A 165 -17.86 -0.59 -10.27
C SER A 165 -16.67 0.21 -10.82
N PRO A 166 -15.72 -0.46 -11.52
CA PRO A 166 -14.70 0.25 -12.29
C PRO A 166 -15.39 1.04 -13.41
N VAL A 167 -14.77 2.14 -13.82
CA VAL A 167 -15.37 3.06 -14.81
C VAL A 167 -14.62 2.93 -16.13
N PRO A 168 -15.19 2.32 -17.18
CA PRO A 168 -14.52 2.11 -18.47
C PRO A 168 -14.03 3.43 -19.13
N ALA A 169 -14.73 4.54 -18.92
CA ALA A 169 -14.32 5.86 -19.43
C ALA A 169 -12.96 6.35 -18.88
N TRP A 170 -12.43 5.76 -17.83
CA TRP A 170 -11.08 6.06 -17.32
C TRP A 170 -9.97 5.40 -18.14
N GLY A 171 -10.32 4.44 -19.01
CA GLY A 171 -9.40 3.59 -19.78
C GLY A 171 -8.30 4.39 -20.49
N GLY A 172 -8.63 5.49 -21.16
CA GLY A 172 -7.67 6.29 -21.90
C GLY A 172 -6.52 6.87 -21.06
N LYS A 173 -6.79 7.29 -19.80
CA LYS A 173 -5.73 7.75 -18.88
C LYS A 173 -5.02 6.58 -18.21
N LEU A 174 -5.76 5.54 -17.85
CA LEU A 174 -5.19 4.35 -17.22
C LEU A 174 -4.27 3.57 -18.18
N ALA A 175 -4.49 3.66 -19.48
CA ALA A 175 -3.62 3.06 -20.51
C ALA A 175 -2.17 3.56 -20.46
N GLN A 176 -1.92 4.71 -19.82
CA GLN A 176 -0.58 5.31 -19.70
C GLN A 176 0.22 4.81 -18.49
N ILE A 177 -0.38 3.94 -17.64
CA ILE A 177 0.21 3.51 -16.37
C ILE A 177 0.28 1.98 -16.35
N PRO A 178 1.40 1.37 -15.93
CA PRO A 178 1.46 -0.07 -15.68
C PRO A 178 0.40 -0.51 -14.68
N LEU A 179 -0.43 -1.48 -15.08
CA LEU A 179 -1.55 -2.00 -14.28
C LEU A 179 -1.43 -3.50 -14.10
N TRP A 180 -1.63 -3.97 -12.88
CA TRP A 180 -1.82 -5.39 -12.60
C TRP A 180 -3.12 -5.59 -11.81
N LEU A 181 -4.05 -6.33 -12.40
CA LEU A 181 -5.41 -6.50 -11.92
C LEU A 181 -5.64 -7.97 -11.58
N PHE A 182 -6.29 -8.22 -10.46
CA PHE A 182 -6.70 -9.57 -10.03
C PHE A 182 -8.18 -9.59 -9.75
N HIS A 183 -8.89 -10.63 -10.22
CA HIS A 183 -10.32 -10.75 -9.97
C HIS A 183 -10.76 -12.22 -9.92
N GLY A 184 -11.60 -12.55 -8.94
CA GLY A 184 -12.19 -13.88 -8.81
C GLY A 184 -13.40 -14.08 -9.73
N THR A 185 -13.54 -15.24 -10.35
CA THR A 185 -14.70 -15.52 -11.23
C THR A 185 -16.00 -15.79 -10.46
N ALA A 186 -15.91 -16.16 -9.17
CA ALA A 186 -17.06 -16.37 -8.29
C ALA A 186 -17.32 -15.15 -7.36
N ASP A 187 -16.80 -13.98 -7.69
CA ASP A 187 -17.03 -12.75 -6.94
C ASP A 187 -18.47 -12.26 -7.15
N ALA A 188 -19.32 -12.51 -6.13
CA ALA A 188 -20.72 -12.09 -6.14
C ALA A 188 -20.92 -10.62 -5.70
N GLN A 189 -19.89 -9.98 -5.10
CA GLN A 189 -19.96 -8.60 -4.64
C GLN A 189 -19.51 -7.60 -5.71
N ALA A 190 -18.58 -8.05 -6.57
CA ALA A 190 -18.04 -7.27 -7.68
C ALA A 190 -17.97 -8.17 -8.92
N PRO A 191 -18.99 -8.17 -9.78
CA PRO A 191 -19.01 -9.04 -10.95
C PRO A 191 -17.80 -8.81 -11.87
N ILE A 192 -17.07 -9.87 -12.21
CA ILE A 192 -15.87 -9.80 -13.06
C ILE A 192 -16.13 -9.16 -14.43
N ALA A 193 -17.38 -9.19 -14.90
CA ALA A 193 -17.76 -8.58 -16.17
C ALA A 193 -17.43 -7.09 -16.23
N GLU A 194 -17.66 -6.35 -15.12
CA GLU A 194 -17.35 -4.92 -15.03
C GLU A 194 -15.83 -4.66 -15.16
N MET A 195 -15.00 -5.52 -14.57
CA MET A 195 -13.54 -5.41 -14.72
C MET A 195 -13.09 -5.72 -16.14
N LYS A 196 -13.70 -6.70 -16.81
CA LYS A 196 -13.42 -7.02 -18.23
C LYS A 196 -13.72 -5.84 -19.13
N GLU A 197 -14.81 -5.11 -18.90
CA GLU A 197 -15.15 -3.89 -19.64
C GLU A 197 -14.08 -2.80 -19.48
N LEU A 198 -13.58 -2.58 -18.25
CA LEU A 198 -12.50 -1.64 -18.03
C LEU A 198 -11.21 -2.08 -18.74
N VAL A 199 -10.83 -3.37 -18.65
CA VAL A 199 -9.64 -3.92 -19.32
C VAL A 199 -9.74 -3.70 -20.83
N GLN A 200 -10.88 -4.01 -21.46
CA GLN A 200 -11.12 -3.76 -22.88
C GLN A 200 -10.99 -2.27 -23.25
N ALA A 201 -11.49 -1.37 -22.39
CA ALA A 201 -11.38 0.06 -22.63
C ALA A 201 -9.91 0.56 -22.51
N ILE A 202 -9.12 -0.03 -21.62
CA ILE A 202 -7.68 0.27 -21.48
C ILE A 202 -6.92 -0.23 -22.73
N GLU A 203 -7.19 -1.46 -23.18
CA GLU A 203 -6.58 -2.08 -24.37
C GLU A 203 -6.94 -1.31 -25.65
N ALA A 204 -8.22 -0.92 -25.80
CA ALA A 204 -8.67 -0.09 -26.91
C ALA A 204 -7.98 1.29 -26.96
N ALA A 205 -7.50 1.79 -25.80
CA ALA A 205 -6.71 3.01 -25.70
C ALA A 205 -5.19 2.79 -25.86
N GLY A 206 -4.75 1.57 -26.20
CA GLY A 206 -3.35 1.22 -26.40
C GLY A 206 -2.58 0.87 -25.12
N GLY A 207 -3.28 0.63 -24.02
CA GLY A 207 -2.68 0.13 -22.77
C GLY A 207 -2.56 -1.40 -22.75
N HIS A 208 -1.68 -1.92 -21.91
CA HIS A 208 -1.41 -3.36 -21.78
C HIS A 208 -1.50 -3.81 -20.31
N PRO A 209 -2.70 -3.82 -19.69
CA PRO A 209 -2.83 -4.22 -18.31
C PRO A 209 -2.58 -5.74 -18.16
N ARG A 210 -1.87 -6.13 -17.10
CA ARG A 210 -1.86 -7.53 -16.67
C ARG A 210 -3.18 -7.81 -15.96
N PHE A 211 -3.90 -8.84 -16.40
CA PHE A 211 -5.17 -9.23 -15.79
C PHE A 211 -5.19 -10.71 -15.45
N ASN A 212 -5.08 -11.02 -14.16
CA ASN A 212 -5.19 -12.37 -13.63
C ASN A 212 -6.62 -12.68 -13.23
N ILE A 213 -7.24 -13.59 -13.93
CA ILE A 213 -8.55 -14.13 -13.62
C ILE A 213 -8.35 -15.35 -12.72
N LEU A 214 -8.87 -15.27 -11.48
CA LEU A 214 -8.72 -16.30 -10.46
C LEU A 214 -9.96 -17.18 -10.48
N GLU A 215 -9.85 -18.35 -11.12
CA GLU A 215 -10.98 -19.26 -11.32
C GLU A 215 -11.53 -19.79 -10.00
N GLY A 216 -12.86 -19.74 -9.84
CA GLY A 216 -13.56 -20.17 -8.64
C GLY A 216 -13.33 -19.34 -7.36
N ARG A 217 -12.51 -18.28 -7.42
CA ARG A 217 -12.26 -17.41 -6.27
C ARG A 217 -13.38 -16.38 -6.11
N ASP A 218 -13.73 -16.13 -4.87
CA ASP A 218 -14.70 -15.11 -4.45
C ASP A 218 -14.08 -13.71 -4.35
N HIS A 219 -14.78 -12.81 -3.67
CA HIS A 219 -14.35 -11.42 -3.44
C HIS A 219 -13.09 -11.29 -2.59
N PHE A 220 -12.82 -12.25 -1.67
CA PHE A 220 -11.75 -12.17 -0.68
C PHE A 220 -10.44 -12.79 -1.18
N ILE A 221 -9.79 -12.12 -2.13
CA ILE A 221 -8.51 -12.54 -2.73
C ILE A 221 -7.30 -11.79 -2.13
N LEU A 222 -7.35 -11.44 -0.84
CA LEU A 222 -6.29 -10.66 -0.19
C LEU A 222 -4.97 -11.41 -0.01
N ASP A 223 -4.99 -12.75 -0.09
CA ASP A 223 -3.81 -13.61 -0.15
C ASP A 223 -2.95 -13.37 -1.40
N VAL A 224 -3.43 -12.64 -2.40
CA VAL A 224 -2.60 -12.13 -3.50
C VAL A 224 -1.46 -11.26 -2.95
N TYR A 225 -1.66 -10.54 -1.84
CA TYR A 225 -0.59 -9.78 -1.19
C TYR A 225 0.52 -10.66 -0.61
N ASP A 226 0.34 -11.98 -0.48
CA ASP A 226 1.38 -12.90 -0.04
C ASP A 226 2.30 -13.36 -1.18
N GLN A 227 1.95 -13.06 -2.42
CA GLN A 227 2.72 -13.42 -3.61
C GLN A 227 3.93 -12.48 -3.78
N PRO A 228 5.18 -12.96 -3.71
CA PRO A 228 6.36 -12.11 -3.83
C PRO A 228 6.51 -11.47 -5.23
N ASP A 229 5.91 -12.06 -6.24
CA ASP A 229 6.05 -11.60 -7.62
C ASP A 229 5.37 -10.26 -7.88
N ILE A 230 4.29 -9.92 -7.12
CA ILE A 230 3.67 -8.60 -7.25
C ILE A 230 4.62 -7.47 -6.81
N TYR A 231 5.44 -7.70 -5.78
CA TYR A 231 6.40 -6.72 -5.28
C TYR A 231 7.63 -6.62 -6.18
N LYS A 232 8.11 -7.73 -6.73
CA LYS A 232 9.16 -7.73 -7.76
C LYS A 232 8.72 -6.91 -8.97
N TRP A 233 7.49 -7.17 -9.46
CA TRP A 233 6.93 -6.42 -10.57
C TRP A 233 6.79 -4.92 -10.24
N LEU A 234 6.32 -4.54 -9.05
CA LEU A 234 6.25 -3.14 -8.64
C LEU A 234 7.64 -2.48 -8.69
N LEU A 235 8.67 -3.14 -8.15
CA LEU A 235 10.04 -2.61 -8.12
C LEU A 235 10.66 -2.41 -9.51
N GLU A 236 10.21 -3.14 -10.52
CA GLU A 236 10.59 -2.97 -11.93
C GLU A 236 9.99 -1.71 -12.55
N GLN A 237 8.87 -1.19 -12.01
CA GLN A 237 8.16 -0.04 -12.56
C GLN A 237 8.75 1.27 -12.03
N LYS A 238 9.01 2.20 -12.94
CA LYS A 238 9.43 3.57 -12.62
C LYS A 238 8.59 4.56 -13.41
N ARG A 239 8.22 5.64 -12.77
CA ARG A 239 7.51 6.73 -13.43
C ARG A 239 8.35 7.33 -14.55
N GLY A 240 7.75 7.50 -15.74
CA GLY A 240 8.44 8.03 -16.92
C GLY A 240 9.28 7.01 -17.68
N ALA A 241 9.35 5.74 -17.26
CA ALA A 241 9.80 4.65 -18.10
C ALA A 241 8.70 4.32 -19.13
N ALA A 242 9.08 4.06 -20.38
CA ALA A 242 8.15 3.54 -21.37
C ALA A 242 7.55 2.23 -20.86
N VAL A 243 6.24 2.03 -21.03
CA VAL A 243 5.58 0.76 -20.74
C VAL A 243 6.19 -0.28 -21.69
N THR A 244 7.09 -1.11 -21.19
CA THR A 244 7.75 -2.13 -22.02
C THR A 244 6.94 -3.42 -21.95
N ASP A 245 6.47 -3.86 -23.12
CA ASP A 245 5.89 -5.20 -23.33
C ASP A 245 6.98 -6.27 -23.13
N LYS A 246 7.19 -6.69 -21.91
CA LYS A 246 7.94 -7.92 -21.67
C LYS A 246 6.96 -8.95 -21.10
N PRO A 247 6.53 -9.95 -21.90
CA PRO A 247 5.75 -11.05 -21.37
C PRO A 247 6.52 -11.78 -20.29
N PRO A 248 5.87 -12.34 -19.27
CA PRO A 248 6.55 -13.16 -18.28
C PRO A 248 7.19 -14.35 -19.01
N ASN A 249 8.46 -14.62 -18.68
CA ASN A 249 9.10 -15.86 -19.11
C ASN A 249 8.24 -17.02 -18.54
N THR A 250 7.70 -17.82 -19.45
CA THR A 250 7.00 -19.08 -19.20
C THR A 250 7.88 -20.06 -18.45
#